data_455699b2239bfa0c376e9187a95ce2e3
#
_entry.id   455699b2239bfa0c376e9187a95ce2e3
#
_cell.length_a   1.000
_cell.length_b   1.000
_cell.length_c   1.000
_cell.angle_alpha   90.00
_cell.angle_beta   90.00
_cell.angle_gamma   90.00
#
_symmetry.space_group_name_H-M   'P 1'
#
loop_
_entity.id
_entity.type
_entity.pdbx_description
1 polymer ?
#
loop_
_entity_poly.entity_id
_entity_poly.type
_entity_poly.pdbx_seq_one_letter_code
_entity_poly.pdbx_strand_id
1 'polypeptide(L)'
;MSMTFAINTIKHPSIWEGLVRLPLLLLLLSFSVTLSAQNADKLYKEAKALYDAKDYTLAFPKLKTAAEKGHKKAQYRLGRCYEKGRGVTKDEIAAFQWYGKSAAQDYAKAQYAVGNCYKEGIGTAKDHKKAVEYFTKAAQNDNADAQYQLGKCYLKGKGITADAKKAASWFKKAVNNEKDGKDIIAKIRKKVAEGDEDAKTIMKLAGVKP
;
A
#
# COMPACT_ATOMS: atom_id res chain seq x y z
N MET A 1 -36.50 76.40 -13.96
CA MET A 1 -36.06 75.57 -12.82
C MET A 1 -36.22 74.11 -13.20
N SER A 2 -35.14 73.49 -13.64
CA SER A 2 -35.14 72.11 -14.06
C SER A 2 -34.38 71.29 -13.08
N MET A 3 -35.05 70.39 -12.35
CA MET A 3 -34.43 69.46 -11.41
C MET A 3 -34.05 68.17 -12.16
N THR A 4 -32.74 67.97 -12.33
CA THR A 4 -32.20 66.73 -12.87
C THR A 4 -31.98 65.76 -11.70
N PHE A 5 -32.73 64.68 -11.66
CA PHE A 5 -32.48 63.57 -10.70
C PHE A 5 -31.39 62.68 -11.29
N ALA A 6 -30.23 62.67 -10.62
CA ALA A 6 -29.16 61.71 -10.89
C ALA A 6 -29.54 60.37 -10.21
N ILE A 7 -29.86 59.37 -11.05
CA ILE A 7 -30.04 57.98 -10.58
C ILE A 7 -28.63 57.34 -10.47
N ASN A 8 -28.17 57.26 -9.25
CA ASN A 8 -26.94 56.55 -8.92
C ASN A 8 -27.19 55.05 -8.94
N THR A 9 -26.92 54.39 -10.09
CA THR A 9 -27.03 52.94 -10.23
C THR A 9 -25.82 52.30 -9.54
N ILE A 10 -26.03 51.88 -8.29
CA ILE A 10 -25.09 51.00 -7.58
C ILE A 10 -25.16 49.66 -8.32
N LYS A 11 -24.13 49.37 -9.12
CA LYS A 11 -23.88 48.02 -9.67
C LYS A 11 -23.47 47.12 -8.52
N HIS A 12 -24.45 46.43 -7.91
CA HIS A 12 -24.16 45.27 -7.11
C HIS A 12 -23.64 44.15 -8.03
N PRO A 13 -22.44 43.58 -7.77
CA PRO A 13 -22.03 42.39 -8.49
C PRO A 13 -23.08 41.31 -8.17
N SER A 14 -23.73 40.82 -9.21
CA SER A 14 -24.88 39.94 -9.05
C SER A 14 -24.42 38.64 -8.36
N ILE A 15 -25.15 38.25 -7.33
CA ILE A 15 -25.03 36.99 -6.59
C ILE A 15 -24.97 35.78 -7.55
N TRP A 16 -25.52 35.94 -8.74
CA TRP A 16 -25.51 34.97 -9.85
C TRP A 16 -24.13 34.68 -10.44
N GLU A 17 -23.20 35.66 -10.46
CA GLU A 17 -21.82 35.40 -10.94
C GLU A 17 -21.03 34.49 -10.00
N GLY A 18 -21.30 34.52 -8.71
CA GLY A 18 -20.68 33.62 -7.72
C GLY A 18 -21.20 32.18 -7.81
N LEU A 19 -22.50 32.01 -8.09
CA LEU A 19 -23.17 30.72 -8.20
C LEU A 19 -22.78 29.92 -9.43
N VAL A 20 -22.40 30.59 -10.54
CA VAL A 20 -21.96 29.94 -11.78
C VAL A 20 -20.44 29.65 -11.77
N ARG A 21 -19.65 30.47 -11.07
CA ARG A 21 -18.19 30.28 -10.98
C ARG A 21 -17.78 29.10 -10.11
N LEU A 22 -18.53 28.81 -9.03
CA LEU A 22 -18.23 27.69 -8.11
C LEU A 22 -18.30 26.31 -8.79
N PRO A 23 -19.37 25.95 -9.52
CA PRO A 23 -19.42 24.64 -10.20
C PRO A 23 -18.42 24.53 -11.34
N LEU A 24 -18.10 25.62 -12.06
CA LEU A 24 -17.08 25.62 -13.10
C LEU A 24 -15.67 25.39 -12.52
N LEU A 25 -15.35 26.02 -11.38
CA LEU A 25 -14.09 25.82 -10.67
C LEU A 25 -13.93 24.39 -10.17
N LEU A 26 -15.02 23.81 -9.62
CA LEU A 26 -15.05 22.41 -9.19
C LEU A 26 -14.89 21.43 -10.37
N LEU A 27 -15.49 21.71 -11.50
CA LEU A 27 -15.33 20.95 -12.75
C LEU A 27 -13.89 21.03 -13.27
N LEU A 28 -13.26 22.20 -13.28
CA LEU A 28 -11.85 22.37 -13.69
C LEU A 28 -10.89 21.66 -12.73
N LEU A 29 -11.14 21.71 -11.43
CA LEU A 29 -10.35 20.99 -10.44
C LEU A 29 -10.52 19.46 -10.60
N SER A 30 -11.72 18.97 -10.80
CA SER A 30 -11.96 17.54 -11.04
C SER A 30 -11.28 17.05 -12.34
N PHE A 31 -11.32 17.84 -13.39
CA PHE A 31 -10.67 17.52 -14.66
C PHE A 31 -9.13 17.50 -14.54
N SER A 32 -8.55 18.44 -13.81
CA SER A 32 -7.08 18.46 -13.60
C SER A 32 -6.61 17.26 -12.74
N VAL A 33 -7.40 16.86 -11.75
CA VAL A 33 -7.09 15.68 -10.90
C VAL A 33 -7.19 14.39 -11.73
N THR A 34 -8.22 14.25 -12.57
CA THR A 34 -8.36 13.06 -13.44
C THR A 34 -7.24 12.95 -14.46
N LEU A 35 -6.83 14.07 -15.09
CA LEU A 35 -5.72 14.10 -16.03
C LEU A 35 -4.38 13.74 -15.35
N SER A 36 -4.16 14.24 -14.13
CA SER A 36 -2.97 13.89 -13.34
C SER A 36 -2.93 12.41 -12.98
N ALA A 37 -4.07 11.84 -12.59
CA ALA A 37 -4.18 10.41 -12.27
C ALA A 37 -3.93 9.52 -13.51
N GLN A 38 -4.51 9.86 -14.67
CA GLN A 38 -4.28 9.14 -15.92
C GLN A 38 -2.80 9.18 -16.34
N ASN A 39 -2.13 10.31 -16.16
CA ASN A 39 -0.69 10.44 -16.42
C ASN A 39 0.13 9.56 -15.45
N ALA A 40 -0.25 9.50 -14.15
CA ALA A 40 0.41 8.65 -13.18
C ALA A 40 0.26 7.15 -13.52
N ASP A 41 -0.93 6.73 -13.97
CA ASP A 41 -1.19 5.35 -14.39
C ASP A 41 -0.37 4.96 -15.63
N LYS A 42 -0.27 5.86 -16.63
CA LYS A 42 0.56 5.65 -17.83
C LYS A 42 2.03 5.49 -17.45
N LEU A 43 2.58 6.42 -16.66
CA LEU A 43 3.95 6.36 -16.19
C LEU A 43 4.23 5.08 -15.38
N TYR A 44 3.30 4.67 -14.54
CA TYR A 44 3.42 3.42 -13.79
C TYR A 44 3.45 2.19 -14.70
N LYS A 45 2.62 2.13 -15.75
CA LYS A 45 2.60 1.00 -16.70
C LYS A 45 3.95 0.87 -17.42
N GLU A 46 4.48 1.98 -17.91
CA GLU A 46 5.81 2.03 -18.55
C GLU A 46 6.91 1.60 -17.57
N ALA A 47 6.93 2.22 -16.40
CA ALA A 47 7.91 1.91 -15.36
C ALA A 47 7.82 0.44 -14.90
N LYS A 48 6.60 -0.13 -14.83
CA LYS A 48 6.40 -1.55 -14.49
C LYS A 48 7.03 -2.46 -15.53
N ALA A 49 6.85 -2.20 -16.81
CA ALA A 49 7.44 -2.99 -17.89
C ALA A 49 8.99 -2.99 -17.78
N LEU A 50 9.59 -1.82 -17.59
CA LEU A 50 11.04 -1.69 -17.39
C LEU A 50 11.51 -2.42 -16.12
N TYR A 51 10.78 -2.27 -15.03
CA TYR A 51 11.11 -2.96 -13.76
C TYR A 51 11.04 -4.48 -13.89
N ASP A 52 10.03 -5.00 -14.59
CA ASP A 52 9.86 -6.45 -14.81
C ASP A 52 10.94 -6.98 -15.78
N ALA A 53 11.42 -6.15 -16.73
CA ALA A 53 12.59 -6.41 -17.56
C ALA A 53 13.93 -6.24 -16.81
N LYS A 54 13.91 -5.90 -15.52
CA LYS A 54 15.08 -5.62 -14.66
C LYS A 54 15.89 -4.37 -15.07
N ASP A 55 15.39 -3.54 -15.96
CA ASP A 55 16.00 -2.24 -16.28
C ASP A 55 15.60 -1.22 -15.20
N TYR A 56 16.26 -1.35 -14.04
CA TYR A 56 15.94 -0.51 -12.89
C TYR A 56 16.39 0.94 -13.06
N THR A 57 17.40 1.18 -13.89
CA THR A 57 17.94 2.52 -14.16
C THR A 57 16.91 3.38 -14.87
N LEU A 58 16.24 2.84 -15.88
CA LEU A 58 15.15 3.51 -16.59
C LEU A 58 13.81 3.45 -15.83
N ALA A 59 13.57 2.39 -15.06
CA ALA A 59 12.34 2.23 -14.28
C ALA A 59 12.24 3.23 -13.14
N PHE A 60 13.35 3.47 -12.41
CA PHE A 60 13.35 4.27 -11.18
C PHE A 60 12.82 5.70 -11.36
N PRO A 61 13.31 6.53 -12.31
CA PRO A 61 12.81 7.89 -12.48
C PRO A 61 11.31 7.95 -12.84
N LYS A 62 10.85 7.00 -13.66
CA LYS A 62 9.43 6.90 -14.01
C LYS A 62 8.58 6.48 -12.81
N LEU A 63 9.05 5.51 -11.97
CA LEU A 63 8.40 5.13 -10.73
C LEU A 63 8.33 6.30 -9.75
N LYS A 64 9.42 7.08 -9.62
CA LYS A 64 9.47 8.25 -8.77
C LYS A 64 8.41 9.27 -9.16
N THR A 65 8.36 9.65 -10.44
CA THR A 65 7.35 10.59 -10.94
C THR A 65 5.92 10.10 -10.73
N ALA A 66 5.64 8.82 -10.99
CA ALA A 66 4.30 8.25 -10.76
C ALA A 66 3.94 8.21 -9.25
N ALA A 67 4.91 7.90 -8.39
CA ALA A 67 4.74 7.85 -6.94
C ALA A 67 4.50 9.24 -6.33
N GLU A 68 5.20 10.26 -6.80
CA GLU A 68 5.01 11.66 -6.42
C GLU A 68 3.63 12.19 -6.82
N LYS A 69 3.08 11.69 -7.94
CA LYS A 69 1.69 11.93 -8.36
C LYS A 69 0.65 11.11 -7.57
N GLY A 70 1.05 10.40 -6.52
CA GLY A 70 0.14 9.68 -5.62
C GLY A 70 -0.21 8.25 -6.04
N HIS A 71 0.34 7.70 -7.14
CA HIS A 71 -0.01 6.37 -7.60
C HIS A 71 0.47 5.28 -6.62
N LYS A 72 -0.45 4.64 -5.89
CA LYS A 72 -0.13 3.71 -4.78
C LYS A 72 0.78 2.54 -5.14
N LYS A 73 0.59 1.93 -6.33
CA LYS A 73 1.45 0.82 -6.77
C LYS A 73 2.86 1.29 -7.13
N ALA A 74 3.01 2.52 -7.66
CA ALA A 74 4.31 3.13 -7.91
C ALA A 74 5.03 3.45 -6.61
N GLN A 75 4.35 4.00 -5.61
CA GLN A 75 4.90 4.25 -4.27
C GLN A 75 5.44 2.95 -3.64
N TYR A 76 4.70 1.86 -3.70
CA TYR A 76 5.17 0.56 -3.22
C TYR A 76 6.41 0.07 -3.99
N ARG A 77 6.42 0.13 -5.33
CA ARG A 77 7.58 -0.28 -6.13
C ARG A 77 8.79 0.62 -5.91
N LEU A 78 8.58 1.91 -5.72
CA LEU A 78 9.65 2.87 -5.38
C LEU A 78 10.26 2.53 -4.01
N GLY A 79 9.42 2.19 -3.00
CA GLY A 79 9.90 1.67 -1.72
C GLY A 79 10.77 0.42 -1.90
N ARG A 80 10.37 -0.50 -2.78
CA ARG A 80 11.20 -1.68 -3.13
C ARG A 80 12.50 -1.33 -3.86
N CYS A 81 12.52 -0.27 -4.66
CA CYS A 81 13.76 0.21 -5.27
C CYS A 81 14.76 0.65 -4.20
N TYR A 82 14.32 1.46 -3.25
CA TYR A 82 15.15 1.89 -2.13
C TYR A 82 15.57 0.73 -1.22
N GLU A 83 14.66 -0.20 -0.91
CA GLU A 83 14.97 -1.39 -0.09
C GLU A 83 16.08 -2.27 -0.69
N LYS A 84 16.05 -2.44 -2.02
CA LYS A 84 16.96 -3.36 -2.72
C LYS A 84 18.10 -2.66 -3.47
N GLY A 85 18.18 -1.33 -3.45
CA GLY A 85 19.18 -0.59 -4.24
C GLY A 85 18.99 -0.73 -5.75
N ARG A 86 17.71 -0.76 -6.24
CA ARG A 86 17.39 -0.97 -7.66
C ARG A 86 17.24 0.35 -8.38
N GLY A 87 18.23 0.71 -9.20
CA GLY A 87 18.28 2.01 -9.90
C GLY A 87 18.55 3.20 -8.99
N VAL A 88 18.86 2.96 -7.72
CA VAL A 88 19.15 3.97 -6.70
C VAL A 88 19.97 3.33 -5.58
N THR A 89 20.73 4.12 -4.82
CA THR A 89 21.40 3.65 -3.59
C THR A 89 20.37 3.14 -2.59
N LYS A 90 20.68 2.01 -1.92
CA LYS A 90 19.83 1.43 -0.87
C LYS A 90 19.62 2.44 0.25
N ASP A 91 18.33 2.65 0.63
CA ASP A 91 17.92 3.52 1.73
C ASP A 91 16.68 2.94 2.39
N GLU A 92 16.87 2.37 3.57
CA GLU A 92 15.79 1.68 4.31
C GLU A 92 14.76 2.67 4.90
N ILE A 93 15.18 3.90 5.25
CA ILE A 93 14.29 4.94 5.76
C ILE A 93 13.39 5.43 4.63
N ALA A 94 13.97 5.74 3.46
CA ALA A 94 13.18 6.12 2.29
C ALA A 94 12.23 4.99 1.86
N ALA A 95 12.67 3.74 1.90
CA ALA A 95 11.81 2.58 1.61
C ALA A 95 10.60 2.54 2.54
N PHE A 96 10.81 2.65 3.85
CA PHE A 96 9.74 2.66 4.85
C PHE A 96 8.74 3.81 4.61
N GLN A 97 9.25 5.02 4.32
CA GLN A 97 8.39 6.18 4.05
C GLN A 97 7.49 5.97 2.81
N TRP A 98 8.06 5.44 1.72
CA TRP A 98 7.29 5.17 0.50
C TRP A 98 6.30 4.02 0.67
N TYR A 99 6.64 2.98 1.42
CA TYR A 99 5.69 1.94 1.82
C TYR A 99 4.55 2.53 2.65
N GLY A 100 4.84 3.44 3.59
CA GLY A 100 3.85 4.14 4.41
C GLY A 100 2.84 4.93 3.58
N LYS A 101 3.33 5.73 2.60
CA LYS A 101 2.46 6.48 1.66
C LYS A 101 1.53 5.55 0.87
N SER A 102 2.04 4.42 0.41
CA SER A 102 1.25 3.42 -0.32
C SER A 102 0.26 2.69 0.60
N ALA A 103 0.67 2.36 1.82
CA ALA A 103 -0.18 1.68 2.82
C ALA A 103 -1.35 2.55 3.29
N ALA A 104 -1.15 3.87 3.38
CA ALA A 104 -2.20 4.84 3.69
C ALA A 104 -3.32 4.90 2.61
N GLN A 105 -3.06 4.37 1.42
CA GLN A 105 -4.04 4.21 0.33
C GLN A 105 -4.60 2.78 0.26
N ASP A 106 -4.57 2.04 1.35
CA ASP A 106 -5.07 0.67 1.49
C ASP A 106 -4.48 -0.33 0.48
N TYR A 107 -3.22 -0.13 0.06
CA TYR A 107 -2.56 -1.09 -0.77
C TYR A 107 -1.98 -2.25 0.08
N ALA A 108 -2.63 -3.41 0.05
CA ALA A 108 -2.33 -4.56 0.91
C ALA A 108 -0.85 -4.99 0.90
N LYS A 109 -0.19 -4.98 -0.28
CA LYS A 109 1.24 -5.30 -0.38
C LYS A 109 2.13 -4.29 0.35
N ALA A 110 1.74 -3.03 0.37
CA ALA A 110 2.46 -1.98 1.11
C ALA A 110 2.19 -2.07 2.61
N GLN A 111 0.95 -2.33 3.02
CA GLN A 111 0.62 -2.59 4.44
C GLN A 111 1.44 -3.77 4.98
N TYR A 112 1.54 -4.87 4.21
CA TYR A 112 2.40 -5.99 4.57
C TYR A 112 3.88 -5.60 4.68
N ALA A 113 4.39 -4.80 3.73
CA ALA A 113 5.77 -4.32 3.76
C ALA A 113 6.06 -3.45 5.00
N VAL A 114 5.15 -2.52 5.35
CA VAL A 114 5.25 -1.71 6.58
C VAL A 114 5.22 -2.60 7.82
N GLY A 115 4.35 -3.62 7.86
CA GLY A 115 4.32 -4.60 8.94
C GLY A 115 5.67 -5.33 9.11
N ASN A 116 6.33 -5.70 8.01
CA ASN A 116 7.67 -6.29 8.06
C ASN A 116 8.73 -5.29 8.53
N CYS A 117 8.66 -4.03 8.10
CA CYS A 117 9.56 -2.99 8.58
C CYS A 117 9.50 -2.85 10.10
N TYR A 118 8.32 -2.77 10.69
CA TYR A 118 8.15 -2.74 12.14
C TYR A 118 8.58 -4.05 12.82
N LYS A 119 8.33 -5.20 12.19
CA LYS A 119 8.72 -6.51 12.76
C LYS A 119 10.23 -6.66 12.88
N GLU A 120 10.96 -6.21 11.87
CA GLU A 120 12.42 -6.38 11.79
C GLU A 120 13.21 -5.13 12.22
N GLY A 121 12.59 -3.95 12.28
CA GLY A 121 13.26 -2.68 12.56
C GLY A 121 13.95 -2.10 11.32
N ILE A 122 13.39 -2.28 10.12
CA ILE A 122 13.97 -1.81 8.86
C ILE A 122 13.45 -0.41 8.55
N GLY A 123 14.34 0.59 8.54
CA GLY A 123 13.98 2.00 8.31
C GLY A 123 13.13 2.63 9.41
N THR A 124 12.85 1.91 10.50
CA THR A 124 12.10 2.36 11.68
C THR A 124 12.51 1.55 12.90
N ALA A 125 12.15 2.02 14.10
CA ALA A 125 12.32 1.20 15.31
C ALA A 125 11.45 -0.06 15.28
N LYS A 126 11.97 -1.16 15.80
CA LYS A 126 11.25 -2.43 15.90
C LYS A 126 10.05 -2.30 16.85
N ASP A 127 8.86 -2.69 16.35
CA ASP A 127 7.61 -2.63 17.11
C ASP A 127 6.67 -3.76 16.67
N HIS A 128 6.60 -4.82 17.48
CA HIS A 128 5.76 -5.97 17.17
C HIS A 128 4.25 -5.66 17.25
N LYS A 129 3.81 -4.69 18.06
CA LYS A 129 2.40 -4.31 18.15
C LYS A 129 1.97 -3.62 16.85
N LYS A 130 2.76 -2.64 16.39
CA LYS A 130 2.52 -1.98 15.08
C LYS A 130 2.63 -2.96 13.92
N ALA A 131 3.57 -3.91 13.97
CA ALA A 131 3.64 -4.95 12.95
C ALA A 131 2.34 -5.75 12.85
N VAL A 132 1.74 -6.15 13.99
CA VAL A 132 0.45 -6.86 14.03
C VAL A 132 -0.67 -6.00 13.47
N GLU A 133 -0.74 -4.70 13.81
CA GLU A 133 -1.74 -3.78 13.27
C GLU A 133 -1.69 -3.73 11.74
N TYR A 134 -0.50 -3.57 11.17
CA TYR A 134 -0.32 -3.52 9.71
C TYR A 134 -0.54 -4.87 9.04
N PHE A 135 -0.13 -5.98 9.65
CA PHE A 135 -0.45 -7.32 9.15
C PHE A 135 -1.96 -7.57 9.17
N THR A 136 -2.67 -7.08 10.19
CA THR A 136 -4.13 -7.20 10.26
C THR A 136 -4.80 -6.45 9.11
N LYS A 137 -4.42 -5.19 8.87
CA LYS A 137 -4.93 -4.41 7.72
C LYS A 137 -4.67 -5.12 6.39
N ALA A 138 -3.44 -5.58 6.18
CA ALA A 138 -3.07 -6.28 4.95
C ALA A 138 -3.82 -7.62 4.80
N ALA A 139 -4.01 -8.37 5.88
CA ALA A 139 -4.73 -9.64 5.90
C ALA A 139 -6.23 -9.47 5.63
N GLN A 140 -6.83 -8.39 6.12
CA GLN A 140 -8.22 -7.99 5.80
C GLN A 140 -8.37 -7.60 4.33
N ASN A 141 -7.32 -7.02 3.73
CA ASN A 141 -7.23 -6.71 2.31
C ASN A 141 -6.70 -7.90 1.47
N ASP A 142 -6.93 -9.11 1.94
CA ASP A 142 -6.69 -10.38 1.24
C ASP A 142 -5.23 -10.61 0.82
N ASN A 143 -4.27 -10.17 1.63
CA ASN A 143 -2.85 -10.50 1.43
C ASN A 143 -2.50 -11.80 2.16
N ALA A 144 -2.21 -12.88 1.41
CA ALA A 144 -1.92 -14.20 1.96
C ALA A 144 -0.67 -14.25 2.84
N ASP A 145 0.40 -13.52 2.47
CA ASP A 145 1.60 -13.42 3.30
C ASP A 145 1.32 -12.74 4.64
N ALA A 146 0.45 -11.71 4.65
CA ALA A 146 0.03 -11.05 5.88
C ALA A 146 -0.84 -11.95 6.74
N GLN A 147 -1.77 -12.70 6.14
CA GLN A 147 -2.58 -13.72 6.84
C GLN A 147 -1.67 -14.76 7.50
N TYR A 148 -0.65 -15.24 6.79
CA TYR A 148 0.35 -16.17 7.32
C TYR A 148 1.18 -15.55 8.47
N GLN A 149 1.66 -14.31 8.34
CA GLN A 149 2.41 -13.64 9.41
C GLN A 149 1.55 -13.36 10.64
N LEU A 150 0.30 -12.97 10.44
CA LEU A 150 -0.64 -12.76 11.54
C LEU A 150 -0.92 -14.07 12.31
N GLY A 151 -1.08 -15.18 11.59
CA GLY A 151 -1.14 -16.50 12.19
C GLY A 151 0.09 -16.80 13.05
N LYS A 152 1.30 -16.48 12.57
CA LYS A 152 2.55 -16.62 13.36
C LYS A 152 2.58 -15.71 14.60
N CYS A 153 2.06 -14.49 14.50
CA CYS A 153 1.99 -13.57 15.63
C CYS A 153 1.08 -14.15 16.72
N TYR A 154 -0.10 -14.67 16.37
CA TYR A 154 -0.98 -15.34 17.31
C TYR A 154 -0.40 -16.64 17.88
N LEU A 155 0.29 -17.44 17.08
CA LEU A 155 0.91 -18.68 17.54
C LEU A 155 1.98 -18.43 18.60
N LYS A 156 2.78 -17.36 18.41
CA LYS A 156 3.94 -17.08 19.27
C LYS A 156 3.71 -15.97 20.31
N GLY A 157 2.55 -15.33 20.32
CA GLY A 157 2.28 -14.19 21.21
C GLY A 157 3.15 -12.95 20.91
N LYS A 158 3.62 -12.79 19.64
CA LYS A 158 4.47 -11.65 19.28
C LYS A 158 3.65 -10.42 18.91
N GLY A 159 3.68 -9.40 19.77
CA GLY A 159 2.95 -8.16 19.59
C GLY A 159 1.44 -8.26 19.86
N ILE A 160 0.96 -9.45 20.19
CA ILE A 160 -0.44 -9.76 20.53
C ILE A 160 -0.48 -10.96 21.47
N THR A 161 -1.54 -11.10 22.26
CA THR A 161 -1.73 -12.29 23.11
C THR A 161 -1.83 -13.55 22.27
N ALA A 162 -1.11 -14.60 22.69
CA ALA A 162 -1.11 -15.90 22.01
C ALA A 162 -2.51 -16.51 21.98
N ASP A 163 -2.91 -17.04 20.82
CA ASP A 163 -4.20 -17.68 20.60
C ASP A 163 -4.09 -18.70 19.46
N ALA A 164 -3.99 -19.96 19.81
CA ALA A 164 -3.82 -21.05 18.84
C ALA A 164 -5.04 -21.22 17.89
N LYS A 165 -6.26 -20.90 18.36
CA LYS A 165 -7.47 -20.99 17.53
C LYS A 165 -7.46 -19.90 16.46
N LYS A 166 -7.12 -18.66 16.84
CA LYS A 166 -6.95 -17.56 15.89
C LYS A 166 -5.78 -17.82 14.94
N ALA A 167 -4.66 -18.34 15.44
CA ALA A 167 -3.54 -18.74 14.59
C ALA A 167 -3.98 -19.74 13.51
N ALA A 168 -4.68 -20.81 13.89
CA ALA A 168 -5.21 -21.81 12.95
C ALA A 168 -6.17 -21.20 11.93
N SER A 169 -7.05 -20.30 12.35
CA SER A 169 -7.99 -19.61 11.46
C SER A 169 -7.23 -18.78 10.39
N TRP A 170 -6.20 -18.03 10.79
CA TRP A 170 -5.42 -17.22 9.87
C TRP A 170 -4.56 -18.07 8.93
N PHE A 171 -3.97 -19.18 9.40
CA PHE A 171 -3.24 -20.10 8.52
C PHE A 171 -4.15 -20.74 7.49
N LYS A 172 -5.37 -21.16 7.88
CA LYS A 172 -6.37 -21.68 6.93
C LYS A 172 -6.75 -20.65 5.86
N LYS A 173 -6.95 -19.38 6.26
CA LYS A 173 -7.19 -18.30 5.28
C LYS A 173 -6.02 -18.13 4.32
N ALA A 174 -4.78 -18.13 4.84
CA ALA A 174 -3.59 -17.95 4.02
C ALA A 174 -3.42 -19.06 2.97
N VAL A 175 -3.63 -20.33 3.34
CA VAL A 175 -3.46 -21.46 2.41
C VAL A 175 -4.62 -21.62 1.42
N ASN A 176 -5.81 -21.14 1.78
CA ASN A 176 -6.99 -21.12 0.93
C ASN A 176 -7.14 -19.83 0.13
N ASN A 177 -6.17 -18.93 0.20
CA ASN A 177 -6.19 -17.70 -0.57
C ASN A 177 -6.15 -18.00 -2.06
N GLU A 178 -7.11 -17.47 -2.84
CA GLU A 178 -7.27 -17.79 -4.26
C GLU A 178 -6.07 -17.39 -5.12
N LYS A 179 -5.38 -16.30 -4.74
CA LYS A 179 -4.26 -15.74 -5.51
C LYS A 179 -2.93 -16.38 -5.16
N ASP A 180 -2.61 -16.43 -3.87
CA ASP A 180 -1.25 -16.71 -3.39
C ASP A 180 -1.21 -17.95 -2.45
N GLY A 181 -2.34 -18.64 -2.22
CA GLY A 181 -2.42 -19.76 -1.27
C GLY A 181 -1.51 -20.93 -1.61
N LYS A 182 -1.35 -21.25 -2.91
CA LYS A 182 -0.43 -22.29 -3.38
C LYS A 182 1.03 -21.97 -3.01
N ASP A 183 1.43 -20.70 -3.11
CA ASP A 183 2.78 -20.26 -2.75
C ASP A 183 3.02 -20.33 -1.24
N ILE A 184 1.99 -20.05 -0.44
CA ILE A 184 2.04 -20.24 1.02
C ILE A 184 2.21 -21.72 1.37
N ILE A 185 1.47 -22.62 0.74
CA ILE A 185 1.61 -24.08 0.93
C ILE A 185 3.01 -24.53 0.56
N ALA A 186 3.53 -24.13 -0.60
CA ALA A 186 4.88 -24.46 -1.05
C ALA A 186 5.95 -23.96 -0.05
N LYS A 187 5.79 -22.74 0.46
CA LYS A 187 6.66 -22.15 1.49
C LYS A 187 6.63 -22.96 2.80
N ILE A 188 5.47 -23.40 3.24
CA ILE A 188 5.34 -24.24 4.45
C ILE A 188 6.02 -25.58 4.23
N ARG A 189 5.72 -26.29 3.11
CA ARG A 189 6.32 -27.59 2.79
C ARG A 189 7.83 -27.54 2.71
N LYS A 190 8.38 -26.51 2.06
CA LYS A 190 9.84 -26.30 1.99
C LYS A 190 10.44 -26.23 3.39
N LYS A 191 9.87 -25.43 4.29
CA LYS A 191 10.36 -25.29 5.67
C LYS A 191 10.25 -26.59 6.47
N VAL A 192 9.18 -27.36 6.27
CA VAL A 192 9.02 -28.69 6.90
C VAL A 192 10.13 -29.63 6.43
N ALA A 193 10.45 -29.63 5.13
CA ALA A 193 11.55 -30.43 4.58
C ALA A 193 12.93 -29.99 5.13
N GLU A 194 13.08 -28.72 5.49
CA GLU A 194 14.27 -28.16 6.16
C GLU A 194 14.31 -28.46 7.67
N GLY A 195 13.30 -29.19 8.22
CA GLY A 195 13.25 -29.59 9.64
C GLY A 195 12.67 -28.54 10.59
N ASP A 196 12.02 -27.48 10.07
CA ASP A 196 11.41 -26.41 10.89
C ASP A 196 10.17 -26.94 11.64
N GLU A 197 10.29 -27.14 12.96
CA GLU A 197 9.20 -27.62 13.82
C GLU A 197 8.01 -26.66 13.91
N ASP A 198 8.27 -25.35 13.83
CA ASP A 198 7.18 -24.37 13.73
C ASP A 198 6.37 -24.61 12.44
N ALA A 199 7.05 -24.89 11.32
CA ALA A 199 6.40 -25.16 10.05
C ALA A 199 5.56 -26.44 10.08
N LYS A 200 5.99 -27.48 10.80
CA LYS A 200 5.18 -28.69 11.01
C LYS A 200 3.90 -28.38 11.79
N THR A 201 4.03 -27.58 12.85
CA THR A 201 2.88 -27.11 13.64
C THR A 201 1.93 -26.27 12.78
N ILE A 202 2.46 -25.32 12.00
CA ILE A 202 1.67 -24.48 11.08
C ILE A 202 0.96 -25.32 10.03
N MET A 203 1.64 -26.30 9.42
CA MET A 203 1.06 -27.24 8.47
C MET A 203 -0.15 -27.97 9.03
N LYS A 204 -0.03 -28.52 10.27
CA LYS A 204 -1.12 -29.16 10.99
C LYS A 204 -2.28 -28.21 11.25
N LEU A 205 -2.01 -27.02 11.76
CA LEU A 205 -3.03 -25.98 12.06
C LEU A 205 -3.74 -25.48 10.80
N ALA A 206 -3.03 -25.38 9.68
CA ALA A 206 -3.57 -24.97 8.38
C ALA A 206 -4.42 -26.08 7.72
N GLY A 207 -4.31 -27.33 8.17
CA GLY A 207 -4.97 -28.48 7.53
C GLY A 207 -4.33 -28.88 6.20
N VAL A 208 -3.05 -28.56 5.99
CA VAL A 208 -2.30 -28.93 4.80
C VAL A 208 -1.76 -30.35 4.98
N LYS A 209 -2.03 -31.22 3.99
CA LYS A 209 -1.47 -32.58 3.99
C LYS A 209 0.03 -32.53 3.69
N PRO A 210 0.82 -33.46 4.25
CA PRO A 210 2.24 -33.60 3.97
C PRO A 210 2.58 -33.70 2.51
#